data_4f8ab2430863d8c28d9d7e2973108cdb
#
_entry.id   4f8ab2430863d8c28d9d7e2973108cdb
#
_cell.length_a   1.000
_cell.length_b   1.000
_cell.length_c   1.000
_cell.angle_alpha   90.00
_cell.angle_beta   90.00
_cell.angle_gamma   90.00
#
_symmetry.space_group_name_H-M   'P 1'
#
loop_
_entity.id
_entity.type
_entity.pdbx_description
1 polymer ?
#
loop_
_entity_poly.entity_id
_entity_poly.type
_entity_poly.pdbx_seq_one_letter_code
_entity_poly.pdbx_strand_id
1 'polypeptide(L)'
;MGPGGQASSSSKIENYMGFPTGLSGSDLAERAVVQAEKFGATLSTPDEVIGLGSDGGYHEVMLDENEKLAAKCVLISSGAAYRKLNVKNNDLFEGTGVYYAATRVEAPFCKQAQVVVVGGGNSAGQAAIFLSDTAKKVFVAIRGDDLSKNMSHYLVCRIEETPNIEVRKRTEVTGMEGDKWLETVCLTNRETGQTEKLSCPAVFVFIGAVPHTKWLPSGISLDSKGFVQTGQQVAESGA
;
A
#
# COMPACT_ATOMS: atom_id res chain seq x y z
N MET A 1 -12.92 -12.04 1.19
CA MET A 1 -11.62 -11.99 1.90
C MET A 1 -11.88 -12.38 3.35
N GLY A 2 -11.05 -13.20 3.98
CA GLY A 2 -11.20 -13.53 5.38
C GLY A 2 -10.70 -12.43 6.32
N PRO A 3 -10.83 -12.62 7.65
CA PRO A 3 -10.31 -11.69 8.66
C PRO A 3 -8.83 -11.38 8.49
N GLY A 4 -8.41 -10.14 8.81
CA GLY A 4 -7.02 -9.71 8.77
C GLY A 4 -6.64 -8.79 7.61
N GLY A 5 -7.48 -8.69 6.57
CA GLY A 5 -7.27 -7.75 5.44
C GLY A 5 -5.86 -7.84 4.86
N GLN A 6 -5.22 -6.69 4.60
CA GLN A 6 -3.85 -6.64 4.06
C GLN A 6 -2.80 -7.21 5.03
N ALA A 7 -3.01 -7.15 6.34
CA ALA A 7 -2.08 -7.69 7.30
C ALA A 7 -1.95 -9.21 7.19
N SER A 8 -3.05 -9.92 6.87
CA SER A 8 -3.04 -11.38 6.73
C SER A 8 -2.14 -11.90 5.59
N SER A 9 -1.86 -11.09 4.59
CA SER A 9 -0.96 -11.44 3.47
C SER A 9 0.53 -11.31 3.83
N SER A 10 0.86 -10.73 4.99
CA SER A 10 2.25 -10.61 5.42
C SER A 10 2.79 -11.94 5.94
N SER A 11 3.90 -12.40 5.39
CA SER A 11 4.53 -13.65 5.84
C SER A 11 5.18 -13.54 7.22
N LYS A 12 5.59 -12.33 7.62
CA LYS A 12 6.20 -12.07 8.93
C LYS A 12 5.97 -10.63 9.38
N ILE A 13 5.43 -10.50 10.59
CA ILE A 13 5.22 -9.24 11.30
C ILE A 13 6.14 -9.26 12.53
N GLU A 14 7.16 -8.38 12.56
CA GLU A 14 8.17 -8.34 13.63
C GLU A 14 8.05 -7.11 14.54
N ASN A 15 7.21 -6.16 14.16
CA ASN A 15 7.04 -4.88 14.86
C ASN A 15 5.71 -4.76 15.63
N TYR A 16 5.00 -5.86 15.82
CA TYR A 16 3.79 -5.88 16.64
C TYR A 16 4.16 -6.24 18.08
N MET A 17 3.77 -5.37 19.03
CA MET A 17 4.08 -5.54 20.45
C MET A 17 3.54 -6.87 20.99
N GLY A 18 4.34 -7.59 21.78
CA GLY A 18 3.99 -8.88 22.37
C GLY A 18 4.50 -10.09 21.57
N PHE A 19 5.07 -9.88 20.38
CA PHE A 19 5.61 -10.95 19.54
C PHE A 19 7.09 -10.71 19.18
N PRO A 20 8.01 -10.92 20.14
CA PRO A 20 9.43 -10.55 19.96
C PRO A 20 10.16 -11.35 18.86
N THR A 21 9.65 -12.52 18.49
CA THR A 21 10.17 -13.34 17.39
C THR A 21 9.44 -13.12 16.07
N GLY A 22 8.39 -12.27 16.08
CA GLY A 22 7.48 -12.11 14.98
C GLY A 22 6.53 -13.29 14.80
N LEU A 23 5.53 -13.09 13.94
CA LEU A 23 4.57 -14.12 13.52
C LEU A 23 4.05 -13.78 12.13
N SER A 24 3.38 -14.72 11.46
CA SER A 24 2.71 -14.42 10.18
C SER A 24 1.52 -13.48 10.39
N GLY A 25 1.14 -12.75 9.34
CA GLY A 25 -0.04 -11.90 9.37
C GLY A 25 -1.33 -12.70 9.54
N SER A 26 -1.40 -13.90 8.98
CA SER A 26 -2.52 -14.82 9.18
C SER A 26 -2.66 -15.28 10.63
N ASP A 27 -1.56 -15.68 11.27
CA ASP A 27 -1.57 -16.08 12.69
C ASP A 27 -1.97 -14.91 13.60
N LEU A 28 -1.50 -13.69 13.28
CA LEU A 28 -1.89 -12.49 14.01
C LEU A 28 -3.39 -12.23 13.89
N ALA A 29 -3.92 -12.30 12.68
CA ALA A 29 -5.35 -12.11 12.42
C ALA A 29 -6.23 -13.15 13.12
N GLU A 30 -5.84 -14.42 13.05
CA GLU A 30 -6.55 -15.51 13.74
C GLU A 30 -6.59 -15.30 15.27
N ARG A 31 -5.46 -14.94 15.86
CA ARG A 31 -5.39 -14.61 17.29
C ARG A 31 -6.24 -13.40 17.66
N ALA A 32 -6.29 -12.39 16.79
CA ALA A 32 -7.13 -11.21 17.00
C ALA A 32 -8.63 -11.56 16.96
N VAL A 33 -9.04 -12.43 16.01
CA VAL A 33 -10.42 -12.96 15.94
C VAL A 33 -10.79 -13.69 17.25
N VAL A 34 -10.00 -14.67 17.65
CA VAL A 34 -10.24 -15.43 18.89
C VAL A 34 -10.30 -14.51 20.11
N GLN A 35 -9.45 -13.49 20.17
CA GLN A 35 -9.45 -12.52 21.26
C GLN A 35 -10.71 -11.64 21.25
N ALA A 36 -11.15 -11.17 20.10
CA ALA A 36 -12.35 -10.36 19.96
C ALA A 36 -13.61 -11.15 20.40
N GLU A 37 -13.75 -12.38 19.92
CA GLU A 37 -14.84 -13.27 20.30
C GLU A 37 -14.85 -13.58 21.80
N LYS A 38 -13.67 -13.81 22.38
CA LYS A 38 -13.53 -14.02 23.84
C LYS A 38 -14.10 -12.85 24.65
N PHE A 39 -14.00 -11.62 24.13
CA PHE A 39 -14.56 -10.43 24.76
C PHE A 39 -15.99 -10.10 24.31
N GLY A 40 -16.65 -11.01 23.61
CA GLY A 40 -18.07 -10.91 23.25
C GLY A 40 -18.33 -10.12 21.96
N ALA A 41 -17.30 -9.87 21.13
CA ALA A 41 -17.53 -9.31 19.82
C ALA A 41 -18.13 -10.36 18.88
N THR A 42 -19.10 -9.93 18.06
CA THR A 42 -19.61 -10.73 16.93
C THR A 42 -18.89 -10.31 15.67
N LEU A 43 -18.34 -11.28 14.93
CA LEU A 43 -17.73 -11.04 13.63
C LEU A 43 -18.70 -11.49 12.54
N SER A 44 -18.99 -10.61 11.60
CA SER A 44 -19.81 -10.89 10.43
C SER A 44 -18.92 -10.82 9.20
N THR A 45 -18.69 -11.97 8.59
CA THR A 45 -17.88 -12.11 7.37
C THR A 45 -18.48 -13.23 6.52
N PRO A 46 -18.62 -13.04 5.20
CA PRO A 46 -17.96 -12.02 4.34
C PRO A 46 -18.76 -10.73 4.07
N ASP A 47 -19.58 -10.26 4.99
CA ASP A 47 -20.48 -9.13 4.76
C ASP A 47 -19.75 -7.85 4.38
N GLU A 48 -20.28 -7.13 3.40
CA GLU A 48 -19.77 -5.86 2.93
C GLU A 48 -20.64 -4.71 3.44
N VAL A 49 -20.01 -3.70 4.03
CA VAL A 49 -20.70 -2.47 4.41
C VAL A 49 -20.81 -1.57 3.18
N ILE A 50 -22.05 -1.30 2.75
CA ILE A 50 -22.36 -0.51 1.56
C ILE A 50 -22.86 0.90 1.87
N GLY A 51 -23.19 1.19 3.13
CA GLY A 51 -23.68 2.51 3.52
C GLY A 51 -23.71 2.74 5.01
N LEU A 52 -23.84 4.02 5.38
CA LEU A 52 -24.00 4.48 6.75
C LEU A 52 -25.07 5.57 6.78
N GLY A 53 -26.05 5.42 7.66
CA GLY A 53 -27.13 6.37 7.91
C GLY A 53 -27.27 6.71 9.38
N SER A 54 -28.32 7.46 9.71
CA SER A 54 -28.71 7.74 11.10
C SER A 54 -30.23 7.74 11.20
N ASP A 55 -30.76 7.06 12.22
CA ASP A 55 -32.18 7.05 12.56
C ASP A 55 -32.37 6.96 14.09
N GLY A 56 -33.29 7.79 14.60
CA GLY A 56 -33.69 7.74 16.01
C GLY A 56 -32.57 7.89 17.05
N GLY A 57 -31.44 8.55 16.69
CA GLY A 57 -30.28 8.70 17.57
C GLY A 57 -29.29 7.53 17.54
N TYR A 58 -29.49 6.60 16.59
CA TYR A 58 -28.58 5.49 16.30
C TYR A 58 -27.97 5.69 14.90
N HIS A 59 -26.77 5.14 14.71
CA HIS A 59 -26.18 4.97 13.38
C HIS A 59 -26.70 3.66 12.78
N GLU A 60 -27.14 3.72 11.52
CA GLU A 60 -27.52 2.54 10.74
C GLU A 60 -26.38 2.16 9.79
N VAL A 61 -25.78 0.99 10.00
CA VAL A 61 -24.80 0.40 9.07
C VAL A 61 -25.57 -0.52 8.11
N MET A 62 -25.45 -0.25 6.81
CA MET A 62 -26.14 -1.03 5.76
C MET A 62 -25.19 -2.05 5.17
N LEU A 63 -25.61 -3.31 5.12
CA LEU A 63 -24.88 -4.44 4.53
C LEU A 63 -25.42 -4.77 3.13
N ASP A 64 -24.65 -5.50 2.34
CA ASP A 64 -24.94 -5.83 0.93
C ASP A 64 -26.22 -6.66 0.74
N GLU A 65 -26.61 -7.51 1.67
CA GLU A 65 -27.83 -8.34 1.62
C GLU A 65 -29.10 -7.61 2.11
N ASN A 66 -29.13 -6.27 2.09
CA ASN A 66 -30.21 -5.44 2.66
C ASN A 66 -30.40 -5.56 4.17
N GLU A 67 -29.43 -6.08 4.87
CA GLU A 67 -29.41 -6.09 6.32
C GLU A 67 -28.98 -4.74 6.87
N LYS A 68 -29.49 -4.38 8.05
CA LYS A 68 -29.14 -3.17 8.77
C LYS A 68 -28.77 -3.48 10.21
N LEU A 69 -27.68 -2.86 10.64
CA LEU A 69 -27.21 -2.91 12.02
C LEU A 69 -27.35 -1.53 12.65
N ALA A 70 -28.05 -1.44 13.81
CA ALA A 70 -28.14 -0.20 14.57
C ALA A 70 -27.05 -0.15 15.65
N ALA A 71 -26.30 0.94 15.71
CA ALA A 71 -25.23 1.12 16.67
C ALA A 71 -25.24 2.53 17.28
N LYS A 72 -24.86 2.65 18.54
CA LYS A 72 -24.65 3.97 19.19
C LYS A 72 -23.37 4.66 18.73
N CYS A 73 -22.38 3.88 18.29
CA CYS A 73 -21.10 4.36 17.82
C CYS A 73 -20.57 3.45 16.71
N VAL A 74 -19.96 4.01 15.70
CA VAL A 74 -19.34 3.28 14.57
C VAL A 74 -17.87 3.67 14.48
N LEU A 75 -16.98 2.66 14.50
CA LEU A 75 -15.56 2.83 14.24
C LEU A 75 -15.24 2.41 12.81
N ILE A 76 -14.82 3.38 11.97
CA ILE A 76 -14.51 3.16 10.57
C ILE A 76 -13.04 2.77 10.44
N SER A 77 -12.79 1.50 10.11
CA SER A 77 -11.46 0.92 9.89
C SER A 77 -11.39 0.18 8.56
N SER A 78 -12.01 0.74 7.51
CA SER A 78 -12.19 0.10 6.20
C SER A 78 -10.91 -0.10 5.38
N GLY A 79 -9.78 0.45 5.84
CA GLY A 79 -8.49 0.29 5.16
C GLY A 79 -8.40 1.06 3.84
N ALA A 80 -7.43 0.67 3.03
CA ALA A 80 -7.14 1.30 1.74
C ALA A 80 -6.56 0.28 0.77
N ALA A 81 -6.78 0.48 -0.53
CA ALA A 81 -6.13 -0.28 -1.59
C ALA A 81 -4.90 0.47 -2.11
N TYR A 82 -3.81 -0.23 -2.38
CA TYR A 82 -2.67 0.36 -3.07
C TYR A 82 -3.03 0.76 -4.49
N ARG A 83 -2.54 1.92 -4.91
CA ARG A 83 -2.69 2.34 -6.30
C ARG A 83 -1.84 1.46 -7.19
N LYS A 84 -2.47 0.90 -8.22
CA LYS A 84 -1.78 0.11 -9.24
C LYS A 84 -1.17 1.02 -10.32
N LEU A 85 -0.11 0.53 -10.95
CA LEU A 85 0.42 1.16 -12.15
C LEU A 85 -0.57 0.95 -13.30
N ASN A 86 -0.88 2.02 -14.01
CA ASN A 86 -1.69 1.94 -15.22
C ASN A 86 -0.79 1.58 -16.43
N VAL A 87 -0.27 0.36 -16.40
CA VAL A 87 0.66 -0.16 -17.41
C VAL A 87 0.18 -1.53 -17.85
N LYS A 88 0.33 -1.83 -19.14
CA LYS A 88 0.00 -3.14 -19.70
C LYS A 88 0.74 -4.25 -18.93
N ASN A 89 0.04 -5.33 -18.63
CA ASN A 89 0.51 -6.50 -17.89
C ASN A 89 0.78 -6.28 -16.39
N ASN A 90 0.40 -5.14 -15.79
CA ASN A 90 0.56 -4.94 -14.34
C ASN A 90 -0.11 -6.06 -13.54
N ASP A 91 -1.37 -6.37 -13.86
CA ASP A 91 -2.13 -7.40 -13.14
C ASP A 91 -1.62 -8.84 -13.41
N LEU A 92 -0.99 -9.07 -14.55
CA LEU A 92 -0.36 -10.36 -14.88
C LEU A 92 0.81 -10.68 -13.95
N PHE A 93 1.59 -9.66 -13.58
CA PHE A 93 2.78 -9.82 -12.75
C PHE A 93 2.56 -9.47 -11.29
N GLU A 94 1.32 -9.19 -10.86
CA GLU A 94 1.02 -8.94 -9.46
C GLU A 94 1.30 -10.19 -8.62
N GLY A 95 2.20 -10.05 -7.64
CA GLY A 95 2.71 -11.17 -6.83
C GLY A 95 3.79 -12.04 -7.48
N THR A 96 4.05 -11.87 -8.79
CA THR A 96 5.08 -12.60 -9.54
C THR A 96 6.14 -11.69 -10.17
N GLY A 97 6.26 -10.46 -9.64
CA GLY A 97 7.22 -9.44 -10.09
C GLY A 97 6.77 -8.02 -9.79
N VAL A 98 5.48 -7.78 -9.53
CA VAL A 98 4.97 -6.48 -9.08
C VAL A 98 4.52 -6.59 -7.64
N TYR A 99 5.09 -5.77 -6.77
CA TYR A 99 4.88 -5.80 -5.32
C TYR A 99 4.52 -4.40 -4.79
N TYR A 100 3.70 -4.35 -3.73
CA TYR A 100 3.28 -3.12 -3.07
C TYR A 100 3.89 -2.97 -1.66
N ALA A 101 4.76 -3.89 -1.29
CA ALA A 101 5.56 -3.86 -0.07
C ALA A 101 6.97 -4.38 -0.39
N ALA A 102 7.97 -3.91 0.34
CA ALA A 102 9.34 -4.42 0.27
C ALA A 102 9.67 -5.03 1.64
N THR A 103 9.64 -6.35 1.72
CA THR A 103 9.85 -7.09 2.95
C THR A 103 10.93 -8.17 2.77
N ARG A 104 11.21 -8.91 3.84
CA ARG A 104 12.14 -10.05 3.77
C ARG A 104 11.64 -11.20 2.88
N VAL A 105 10.37 -11.18 2.48
CA VAL A 105 9.77 -12.18 1.58
C VAL A 105 10.20 -11.94 0.15
N GLU A 106 10.12 -10.67 -0.29
CA GLU A 106 10.46 -10.28 -1.66
C GLU A 106 11.97 -10.14 -1.87
N ALA A 107 12.74 -9.85 -0.80
CA ALA A 107 14.18 -9.64 -0.86
C ALA A 107 14.97 -10.79 -1.54
N PRO A 108 14.66 -12.09 -1.33
CA PRO A 108 15.33 -13.18 -2.03
C PRO A 108 15.21 -13.15 -3.55
N PHE A 109 14.06 -12.68 -4.08
CA PHE A 109 13.84 -12.53 -5.52
C PHE A 109 14.67 -11.39 -6.12
N CYS A 110 15.13 -10.46 -5.28
CA CYS A 110 15.93 -9.31 -5.67
C CYS A 110 17.44 -9.57 -5.63
N LYS A 111 17.86 -10.74 -5.10
CA LYS A 111 19.28 -11.04 -4.86
C LYS A 111 20.10 -10.96 -6.14
N GLN A 112 21.13 -10.08 -6.11
CA GLN A 112 22.03 -9.83 -7.25
C GLN A 112 21.31 -9.40 -8.55
N ALA A 113 20.06 -8.96 -8.45
CA ALA A 113 19.27 -8.47 -9.58
C ALA A 113 19.20 -6.92 -9.58
N GLN A 114 18.80 -6.37 -10.71
CA GLN A 114 18.35 -4.99 -10.81
C GLN A 114 16.87 -4.95 -10.45
N VAL A 115 16.46 -3.99 -9.64
CA VAL A 115 15.06 -3.82 -9.23
C VAL A 115 14.61 -2.38 -9.41
N VAL A 116 13.32 -2.18 -9.60
CA VAL A 116 12.74 -0.84 -9.76
C VAL A 116 11.81 -0.55 -8.59
N VAL A 117 12.01 0.61 -7.97
CA VAL A 117 11.11 1.18 -6.96
C VAL A 117 10.40 2.38 -7.59
N VAL A 118 9.08 2.36 -7.65
CA VAL A 118 8.27 3.43 -8.25
C VAL A 118 7.63 4.26 -7.15
N GLY A 119 8.01 5.52 -7.07
CA GLY A 119 7.47 6.47 -6.10
C GLY A 119 8.52 7.41 -5.53
N GLY A 120 8.09 8.57 -5.07
CA GLY A 120 8.97 9.63 -4.55
C GLY A 120 8.71 10.00 -3.09
N GLY A 121 7.93 9.21 -2.34
CA GLY A 121 7.65 9.43 -0.92
C GLY A 121 8.49 8.58 0.02
N ASN A 122 8.30 8.76 1.33
CA ASN A 122 9.06 8.06 2.37
C ASN A 122 9.03 6.53 2.24
N SER A 123 7.88 5.95 1.90
CA SER A 123 7.76 4.50 1.72
C SER A 123 8.64 3.98 0.59
N ALA A 124 8.73 4.71 -0.53
CA ALA A 124 9.64 4.37 -1.63
C ALA A 124 11.11 4.48 -1.21
N GLY A 125 11.47 5.53 -0.46
CA GLY A 125 12.82 5.71 0.06
C GLY A 125 13.24 4.60 1.02
N GLN A 126 12.38 4.25 1.95
CA GLN A 126 12.63 3.14 2.89
C GLN A 126 12.79 1.80 2.16
N ALA A 127 11.93 1.54 1.18
CA ALA A 127 12.01 0.34 0.36
C ALA A 127 13.31 0.29 -0.46
N ALA A 128 13.71 1.40 -1.09
CA ALA A 128 14.94 1.46 -1.87
C ALA A 128 16.18 1.17 -1.02
N ILE A 129 16.25 1.75 0.18
CA ILE A 129 17.34 1.49 1.13
C ILE A 129 17.34 0.03 1.58
N PHE A 130 16.18 -0.52 1.96
CA PHE A 130 16.05 -1.92 2.36
C PHE A 130 16.48 -2.89 1.25
N LEU A 131 16.04 -2.65 0.02
CA LEU A 131 16.36 -3.49 -1.12
C LEU A 131 17.84 -3.37 -1.55
N SER A 132 18.48 -2.24 -1.28
CA SER A 132 19.89 -2.04 -1.62
C SER A 132 20.83 -3.00 -0.90
N ASP A 133 20.43 -3.55 0.25
CA ASP A 133 21.22 -4.54 1.00
C ASP A 133 21.37 -5.88 0.26
N THR A 134 20.46 -6.21 -0.66
CA THR A 134 20.41 -7.51 -1.35
C THR A 134 20.46 -7.39 -2.87
N ALA A 135 19.89 -6.35 -3.44
CA ALA A 135 19.87 -6.11 -4.87
C ALA A 135 21.23 -5.67 -5.40
N LYS A 136 21.55 -6.07 -6.64
CA LYS A 136 22.73 -5.55 -7.35
C LYS A 136 22.61 -4.06 -7.61
N LYS A 137 21.40 -3.61 -7.98
CA LYS A 137 21.10 -2.20 -8.24
C LYS A 137 19.61 -1.92 -8.01
N VAL A 138 19.31 -0.78 -7.40
CA VAL A 138 17.96 -0.29 -7.17
C VAL A 138 17.77 0.99 -7.98
N PHE A 139 16.82 0.98 -8.91
CA PHE A 139 16.40 2.19 -9.64
C PHE A 139 15.16 2.78 -8.95
N VAL A 140 15.25 4.02 -8.51
CA VAL A 140 14.09 4.75 -7.94
C VAL A 140 13.50 5.63 -9.04
N ALA A 141 12.39 5.19 -9.64
CA ALA A 141 11.71 5.91 -10.70
C ALA A 141 10.70 6.93 -10.12
N ILE A 142 10.92 8.20 -10.39
CA ILE A 142 10.03 9.29 -9.96
C ILE A 142 9.58 10.12 -11.15
N ARG A 143 8.31 10.48 -11.17
CA ARG A 143 7.74 11.36 -12.23
C ARG A 143 8.19 12.82 -12.10
N GLY A 144 8.59 13.20 -10.89
CA GLY A 144 9.12 14.53 -10.61
C GLY A 144 10.61 14.66 -10.92
N ASP A 145 11.14 15.82 -10.63
CA ASP A 145 12.54 16.20 -10.82
C ASP A 145 13.36 16.15 -9.53
N ASP A 146 12.68 15.96 -8.38
CA ASP A 146 13.32 16.01 -7.08
C ASP A 146 12.60 15.10 -6.06
N LEU A 147 13.36 14.35 -5.26
CA LEU A 147 12.87 13.54 -4.16
C LEU A 147 12.47 14.37 -2.95
N SER A 148 13.17 15.47 -2.70
CA SER A 148 13.02 16.30 -1.49
C SER A 148 11.62 16.90 -1.33
N LYS A 149 10.84 16.98 -2.43
CA LYS A 149 9.46 17.49 -2.40
C LYS A 149 8.50 16.66 -1.55
N ASN A 150 8.72 15.33 -1.48
CA ASN A 150 7.78 14.40 -0.82
C ASN A 150 8.48 13.37 0.07
N MET A 151 9.80 13.43 0.19
CA MET A 151 10.61 12.51 0.98
C MET A 151 11.37 13.26 2.06
N SER A 152 11.44 12.68 3.26
CA SER A 152 12.19 13.23 4.39
C SER A 152 13.67 13.39 4.03
N HIS A 153 14.28 14.48 4.45
CA HIS A 153 15.67 14.82 4.13
C HIS A 153 16.66 13.69 4.47
N TYR A 154 16.49 13.02 5.63
CA TYR A 154 17.37 11.92 6.02
C TYR A 154 17.33 10.72 5.05
N LEU A 155 16.17 10.44 4.43
CA LEU A 155 16.05 9.38 3.42
C LEU A 155 16.70 9.79 2.10
N VAL A 156 16.55 11.05 1.71
CA VAL A 156 17.22 11.58 0.50
C VAL A 156 18.71 11.44 0.65
N CYS A 157 19.32 11.91 1.76
CA CYS A 157 20.75 11.77 2.02
C CYS A 157 21.19 10.30 1.99
N ARG A 158 20.46 9.41 2.63
CA ARG A 158 20.80 7.97 2.61
C ARG A 158 20.74 7.35 1.22
N ILE A 159 19.78 7.75 0.39
CA ILE A 159 19.69 7.30 -1.01
C ILE A 159 20.90 7.79 -1.80
N GLU A 160 21.27 9.06 -1.63
CA GLU A 160 22.43 9.67 -2.32
C GLU A 160 23.76 9.05 -1.90
N GLU A 161 23.90 8.65 -0.63
CA GLU A 161 25.09 8.00 -0.09
C GLU A 161 25.17 6.50 -0.43
N THR A 162 24.09 5.88 -0.90
CA THR A 162 24.02 4.43 -1.19
C THR A 162 24.42 4.16 -2.65
N PRO A 163 25.61 3.58 -2.92
CA PRO A 163 26.20 3.57 -4.27
C PRO A 163 25.45 2.70 -5.29
N ASN A 164 24.66 1.73 -4.84
CA ASN A 164 23.84 0.89 -5.73
C ASN A 164 22.39 1.35 -5.86
N ILE A 165 22.03 2.54 -5.34
CA ILE A 165 20.76 3.19 -5.63
C ILE A 165 20.95 4.27 -6.68
N GLU A 166 20.09 4.27 -7.69
CA GLU A 166 20.09 5.28 -8.75
C GLU A 166 18.70 5.89 -8.90
N VAL A 167 18.62 7.22 -8.74
CA VAL A 167 17.36 7.96 -8.91
C VAL A 167 17.15 8.31 -10.38
N ARG A 168 16.07 7.80 -10.96
CA ARG A 168 15.60 8.09 -12.32
C ARG A 168 14.52 9.17 -12.24
N LYS A 169 14.92 10.42 -12.39
CA LYS A 169 14.03 11.59 -12.40
C LYS A 169 13.21 11.65 -13.69
N ARG A 170 12.00 12.22 -13.60
CA ARG A 170 11.07 12.38 -14.74
C ARG A 170 10.83 11.07 -15.50
N THR A 171 10.84 9.96 -14.76
CA THR A 171 10.81 8.61 -15.33
C THR A 171 9.61 7.86 -14.81
N GLU A 172 8.98 7.10 -15.69
CA GLU A 172 7.86 6.21 -15.35
C GLU A 172 8.04 4.83 -15.97
N VAL A 173 7.43 3.82 -15.35
CA VAL A 173 7.30 2.49 -15.95
C VAL A 173 6.23 2.56 -17.02
N THR A 174 6.56 2.14 -18.25
CA THR A 174 5.65 2.16 -19.39
C THR A 174 5.35 0.79 -19.98
N GLY A 175 6.10 -0.23 -19.57
CA GLY A 175 5.90 -1.61 -20.03
C GLY A 175 6.54 -2.62 -19.10
N MET A 176 5.96 -3.82 -19.12
CA MET A 176 6.44 -4.98 -18.39
C MET A 176 6.32 -6.20 -19.29
N GLU A 177 7.39 -7.01 -19.36
CA GLU A 177 7.48 -8.18 -20.24
C GLU A 177 8.01 -9.38 -19.42
N GLY A 178 7.54 -10.57 -19.76
CA GLY A 178 7.91 -11.85 -19.17
C GLY A 178 6.86 -12.90 -19.49
N ASP A 179 7.07 -14.14 -19.10
CA ASP A 179 6.10 -15.23 -19.23
C ASP A 179 5.32 -15.43 -17.91
N LYS A 180 5.78 -16.30 -17.03
CA LYS A 180 5.18 -16.53 -15.71
C LYS A 180 5.65 -15.53 -14.67
N TRP A 181 6.81 -14.98 -14.85
CA TRP A 181 7.48 -14.04 -13.97
C TRP A 181 7.87 -12.80 -14.76
N LEU A 182 7.96 -11.68 -14.06
CA LEU A 182 8.50 -10.46 -14.63
C LEU A 182 9.98 -10.64 -14.96
N GLU A 183 10.38 -10.28 -16.18
CA GLU A 183 11.76 -10.38 -16.66
C GLU A 183 12.33 -9.04 -17.10
N THR A 184 11.49 -8.21 -17.69
CA THR A 184 11.90 -6.94 -18.28
C THR A 184 10.94 -5.81 -17.91
N VAL A 185 11.49 -4.66 -17.58
CA VAL A 185 10.75 -3.42 -17.30
C VAL A 185 11.21 -2.34 -18.26
N CYS A 186 10.25 -1.64 -18.86
CA CYS A 186 10.50 -0.46 -19.69
C CYS A 186 10.37 0.80 -18.82
N LEU A 187 11.44 1.56 -18.74
CA LEU A 187 11.46 2.89 -18.10
C LEU A 187 11.51 3.96 -19.18
N THR A 188 10.55 4.88 -19.18
CA THR A 188 10.50 5.99 -20.13
C THR A 188 10.72 7.31 -19.42
N ASN A 189 11.67 8.09 -19.89
CA ASN A 189 11.85 9.47 -19.46
C ASN A 189 10.77 10.34 -20.10
N ARG A 190 9.97 11.03 -19.29
CA ARG A 190 8.80 11.81 -19.70
C ARG A 190 9.15 13.09 -20.46
N GLU A 191 10.37 13.58 -20.33
CA GLU A 191 10.83 14.81 -20.97
C GLU A 191 11.43 14.52 -22.35
N THR A 192 12.27 13.49 -22.43
CA THR A 192 12.98 13.14 -23.67
C THR A 192 12.25 12.10 -24.52
N GLY A 193 11.28 11.38 -23.94
CA GLY A 193 10.62 10.24 -24.58
C GLY A 193 11.50 9.00 -24.73
N GLN A 194 12.74 9.04 -24.26
CA GLN A 194 13.65 7.89 -24.34
C GLN A 194 13.18 6.76 -23.44
N THR A 195 13.16 5.56 -23.98
CA THR A 195 12.78 4.33 -23.27
C THR A 195 13.99 3.41 -23.16
N GLU A 196 14.25 2.95 -21.93
CA GLU A 196 15.26 1.95 -21.59
C GLU A 196 14.57 0.65 -21.17
N LYS A 197 15.06 -0.48 -21.66
CA LYS A 197 14.63 -1.81 -21.20
C LYS A 197 15.64 -2.34 -20.18
N LEU A 198 15.16 -2.68 -19.00
CA LEU A 198 15.96 -3.23 -17.92
C LEU A 198 15.60 -4.71 -17.69
N SER A 199 16.60 -5.58 -17.60
CA SER A 199 16.40 -6.91 -17.03
C SER A 199 16.12 -6.76 -15.54
N CYS A 200 14.87 -6.96 -15.14
CA CYS A 200 14.37 -6.59 -13.83
C CYS A 200 13.27 -7.57 -13.38
N PRO A 201 13.53 -8.45 -12.41
CA PRO A 201 12.55 -9.43 -11.94
C PRO A 201 11.53 -8.85 -10.96
N ALA A 202 11.73 -7.61 -10.47
CA ALA A 202 10.86 -7.05 -9.45
C ALA A 202 10.67 -5.53 -9.57
N VAL A 203 9.41 -5.11 -9.53
CA VAL A 203 8.97 -3.72 -9.43
C VAL A 203 8.21 -3.53 -8.13
N PHE A 204 8.62 -2.56 -7.33
CA PHE A 204 8.00 -2.19 -6.06
C PHE A 204 7.25 -0.87 -6.21
N VAL A 205 5.93 -0.87 -5.98
CA VAL A 205 5.06 0.25 -6.31
C VAL A 205 4.61 0.99 -5.06
N PHE A 206 5.08 2.24 -4.88
CA PHE A 206 4.77 3.11 -3.75
C PHE A 206 4.20 4.46 -4.23
N ILE A 207 3.13 4.40 -5.02
CA ILE A 207 2.48 5.60 -5.59
C ILE A 207 1.23 6.04 -4.80
N GLY A 208 1.13 5.57 -3.56
CA GLY A 208 0.06 5.89 -2.62
C GLY A 208 -1.06 4.86 -2.60
N ALA A 209 -2.08 5.17 -1.81
CA ALA A 209 -3.24 4.32 -1.61
C ALA A 209 -4.54 5.09 -1.88
N VAL A 210 -5.62 4.35 -2.08
CA VAL A 210 -6.99 4.87 -2.18
C VAL A 210 -7.78 4.31 -1.00
N PRO A 211 -8.32 5.14 -0.12
CA PRO A 211 -9.10 4.67 1.01
C PRO A 211 -10.44 4.07 0.57
N HIS A 212 -10.91 3.08 1.30
CA HIS A 212 -12.22 2.48 1.08
C HIS A 212 -13.32 3.31 1.77
N THR A 213 -13.62 4.48 1.22
CA THR A 213 -14.54 5.49 1.80
C THR A 213 -15.73 5.82 0.90
N LYS A 214 -15.88 5.16 -0.25
CA LYS A 214 -16.95 5.45 -1.22
C LYS A 214 -18.36 5.16 -0.69
N TRP A 215 -18.47 4.28 0.30
CA TRP A 215 -19.72 3.90 0.95
C TRP A 215 -20.18 4.90 2.03
N LEU A 216 -19.31 5.84 2.42
CA LEU A 216 -19.62 6.83 3.43
C LEU A 216 -20.59 7.89 2.91
N PRO A 217 -21.54 8.36 3.73
CA PRO A 217 -22.48 9.42 3.37
C PRO A 217 -21.77 10.78 3.20
N SER A 218 -22.37 11.68 2.46
CA SER A 218 -21.85 13.03 2.19
C SER A 218 -21.67 13.90 3.44
N GLY A 219 -22.28 13.54 4.56
CA GLY A 219 -22.10 14.22 5.85
C GLY A 219 -20.74 13.93 6.53
N ILE A 220 -19.96 12.96 6.00
CA ILE A 220 -18.60 12.70 6.48
C ILE A 220 -17.62 13.41 5.56
N SER A 221 -16.90 14.39 6.10
CA SER A 221 -15.93 15.20 5.34
C SER A 221 -14.72 14.36 4.92
N LEU A 222 -14.40 14.40 3.62
CA LEU A 222 -13.22 13.75 3.05
C LEU A 222 -12.23 14.81 2.53
N ASP A 223 -10.94 14.49 2.56
CA ASP A 223 -9.92 15.29 1.90
C ASP A 223 -9.93 15.11 0.37
N SER A 224 -9.11 15.86 -0.35
CA SER A 224 -8.98 15.77 -1.81
C SER A 224 -8.49 14.41 -2.33
N LYS A 225 -7.99 13.53 -1.46
CA LYS A 225 -7.54 12.17 -1.77
C LYS A 225 -8.55 11.11 -1.35
N GLY A 226 -9.67 11.52 -0.72
CA GLY A 226 -10.73 10.64 -0.24
C GLY A 226 -10.54 10.08 1.17
N PHE A 227 -9.56 10.56 1.94
CA PHE A 227 -9.40 10.16 3.34
C PHE A 227 -10.36 10.94 4.24
N VAL A 228 -10.90 10.28 5.27
CA VAL A 228 -11.76 10.93 6.25
C VAL A 228 -10.96 12.00 7.01
N GLN A 229 -11.51 13.22 7.04
CA GLN A 229 -10.93 14.31 7.83
C GLN A 229 -11.22 14.10 9.31
N THR A 230 -10.25 14.39 10.17
CA THR A 230 -10.34 14.19 11.63
C THR A 230 -9.72 15.36 12.39
N GLY A 231 -10.09 15.50 13.67
CA GLY A 231 -9.50 16.49 14.56
C GLY A 231 -9.74 17.93 14.10
N GLN A 232 -8.71 18.76 14.07
CA GLN A 232 -8.81 20.19 13.72
C GLN A 232 -9.33 20.43 12.30
N GLN A 233 -9.07 19.55 11.36
CA GLN A 233 -9.54 19.67 9.97
C GLN A 233 -11.07 19.71 9.89
N VAL A 234 -11.77 18.93 10.73
CA VAL A 234 -13.25 18.94 10.80
C VAL A 234 -13.76 20.23 11.43
N ALA A 235 -13.09 20.73 12.48
CA ALA A 235 -13.48 21.97 13.14
C ALA A 235 -13.36 23.20 12.20
N GLU A 236 -12.36 23.21 11.32
CA GLU A 236 -12.14 24.28 10.34
C GLU A 236 -13.11 24.21 9.16
N SER A 237 -13.62 23.03 8.81
CA SER A 237 -14.57 22.82 7.72
C SER A 237 -16.02 23.17 8.10
N GLY A 238 -16.33 23.44 9.37
CA GLY A 238 -17.67 23.79 9.84
C GLY A 238 -18.69 22.64 9.76
N ALA A 239 -18.22 21.40 9.67
CA ALA A 239 -19.04 20.19 9.60
C ALA A 239 -19.28 19.60 11.01
#